data_7e7103ab87faa418bc210a361d553d85
#
_entry.id   7e7103ab87faa418bc210a361d553d85
#
_cell.length_a   1.000
_cell.length_b   1.000
_cell.length_c   1.000
_cell.angle_alpha   90.00
_cell.angle_beta   90.00
_cell.angle_gamma   90.00
#
_symmetry.space_group_name_H-M   'P 1'
#
loop_
_entity.id
_entity.type
_entity.pdbx_description
1 polymer ?
#
loop_
_entity_poly.entity_id
_entity_poly.type
_entity_poly.pdbx_seq_one_letter_code
_entity_poly.pdbx_strand_id
1 'polypeptide(L)'
;MYSVKMQPGVPSWDEYFLEICRTVSRRSKDPNTKLGAVVVGPAHEIRATGYNSLVRGIRDDVPERLVRPEKYLWMEHAERNAIYNAARHGTQMQGCTLYVELLPCMDCARAIVQAGIREVVVDGHRVREYWSEQYTPHFEHIRTMFREAGVALRCVPPIDET
;
A
#
# COMPACT_ATOMS: atom_id res chain seq x y z
N MET A 1 -6.56 -31.01 12.72
CA MET A 1 -6.86 -29.67 12.17
C MET A 1 -7.29 -28.79 13.34
N TYR A 2 -6.38 -27.98 13.90
CA TYR A 2 -6.72 -27.09 15.02
C TYR A 2 -7.44 -25.87 14.46
N SER A 3 -8.75 -25.79 14.68
CA SER A 3 -9.51 -24.54 14.47
C SER A 3 -9.05 -23.53 15.52
N VAL A 4 -8.23 -22.59 15.14
CA VAL A 4 -7.88 -21.47 16.02
C VAL A 4 -9.12 -20.60 16.18
N LYS A 5 -9.85 -20.78 17.29
CA LYS A 5 -10.90 -19.84 17.67
C LYS A 5 -10.24 -18.50 17.97
N MET A 6 -10.58 -17.49 17.18
CA MET A 6 -10.17 -16.10 17.46
C MET A 6 -10.59 -15.77 18.90
N GLN A 7 -9.63 -15.32 19.71
CA GLN A 7 -9.94 -14.86 21.06
C GLN A 7 -10.68 -13.51 20.97
N PRO A 8 -11.72 -13.28 21.77
CA PRO A 8 -12.39 -11.97 21.80
C PRO A 8 -11.39 -10.84 22.06
N GLY A 9 -11.41 -9.80 21.22
CA GLY A 9 -10.54 -8.64 21.36
C GLY A 9 -9.20 -8.71 20.61
N VAL A 10 -8.87 -9.85 19.98
CA VAL A 10 -7.70 -9.95 19.10
C VAL A 10 -8.13 -9.65 17.66
N PRO A 11 -7.58 -8.61 16.98
CA PRO A 11 -7.92 -8.31 15.60
C PRO A 11 -7.47 -9.44 14.66
N SER A 12 -8.13 -9.55 13.51
CA SER A 12 -7.62 -10.37 12.42
C SER A 12 -6.28 -9.83 11.92
N TRP A 13 -5.51 -10.65 11.21
CA TRP A 13 -4.25 -10.20 10.61
C TRP A 13 -4.46 -9.04 9.64
N ASP A 14 -5.54 -9.06 8.87
CA ASP A 14 -5.86 -7.98 7.94
C ASP A 14 -6.15 -6.66 8.68
N GLU A 15 -7.00 -6.70 9.72
CA GLU A 15 -7.27 -5.52 10.55
C GLU A 15 -6.01 -4.98 11.21
N TYR A 16 -5.19 -5.86 11.78
CA TYR A 16 -3.93 -5.51 12.43
C TYR A 16 -2.96 -4.80 11.48
N PHE A 17 -2.72 -5.36 10.30
CA PHE A 17 -1.78 -4.75 9.35
C PHE A 17 -2.32 -3.48 8.69
N LEU A 18 -3.63 -3.38 8.45
CA LEU A 18 -4.25 -2.13 7.98
C LEU A 18 -4.18 -1.03 9.05
N GLU A 19 -4.28 -1.37 10.33
CA GLU A 19 -4.07 -0.39 11.41
C GLU A 19 -2.62 0.08 11.46
N ILE A 20 -1.65 -0.80 11.23
CA ILE A 20 -0.24 -0.42 11.11
C ILE A 20 -0.06 0.52 9.89
N CYS A 21 -0.70 0.25 8.75
CA CYS A 21 -0.68 1.18 7.60
C CYS A 21 -1.14 2.59 8.01
N ARG A 22 -2.26 2.70 8.72
CA ARG A 22 -2.75 4.00 9.24
C ARG A 22 -1.77 4.66 10.21
N THR A 23 -1.09 3.87 11.05
CA THR A 23 -0.05 4.39 11.95
C THR A 23 1.15 4.91 11.15
N VAL A 24 1.62 4.15 10.18
CA VAL A 24 2.73 4.51 9.29
C VAL A 24 2.40 5.77 8.48
N SER A 25 1.16 5.89 7.98
CA SER A 25 0.70 7.04 7.17
C SER A 25 0.81 8.38 7.92
N ARG A 26 0.69 8.37 9.25
CA ARG A 26 0.80 9.58 10.10
C ARG A 26 2.15 10.27 9.97
N ARG A 27 3.18 9.57 9.51
CA ARG A 27 4.50 10.15 9.28
C ARG A 27 4.58 10.97 7.99
N SER A 28 3.62 10.82 7.08
CA SER A 28 3.56 11.61 5.85
C SER A 28 3.41 13.10 6.13
N LYS A 29 4.15 13.91 5.37
CA LYS A 29 4.04 15.38 5.35
C LYS A 29 3.05 15.88 4.29
N ASP A 30 2.43 14.98 3.50
CA ASP A 30 1.41 15.38 2.50
C ASP A 30 0.24 16.06 3.22
N PRO A 31 -0.09 17.32 2.87
CA PRO A 31 -1.16 18.04 3.52
C PRO A 31 -2.56 17.55 3.13
N ASN A 32 -2.68 16.80 2.02
CA ASN A 32 -3.98 16.41 1.48
C ASN A 32 -4.32 14.94 1.80
N THR A 33 -3.40 14.02 1.48
CA THR A 33 -3.67 12.57 1.59
C THR A 33 -2.46 11.87 2.16
N LYS A 34 -2.60 11.32 3.37
CA LYS A 34 -1.56 10.54 4.02
C LYS A 34 -1.85 9.06 3.82
N LEU A 35 -0.88 8.34 3.29
CA LEU A 35 -0.98 6.92 2.98
C LEU A 35 0.21 6.15 3.56
N GLY A 36 -0.08 4.97 4.07
CA GLY A 36 0.91 4.01 4.56
C GLY A 36 0.79 2.67 3.84
N ALA A 37 1.90 1.97 3.81
CA ALA A 37 1.99 0.62 3.27
C ALA A 37 2.89 -0.24 4.15
N VAL A 38 2.54 -1.53 4.27
CA VAL A 38 3.28 -2.52 5.05
C VAL A 38 3.48 -3.78 4.22
N VAL A 39 4.72 -4.21 4.06
CA VAL A 39 5.06 -5.49 3.43
C VAL A 39 5.21 -6.55 4.51
N VAL A 40 4.45 -7.62 4.38
CA VAL A 40 4.35 -8.71 5.37
C VAL A 40 4.78 -10.02 4.72
N GLY A 41 5.67 -10.74 5.37
CA GLY A 41 6.13 -12.06 4.94
C GLY A 41 5.14 -13.18 5.26
N PRO A 42 5.40 -14.40 4.74
CA PRO A 42 4.47 -15.54 4.87
C PRO A 42 4.18 -15.99 6.30
N ALA A 43 5.04 -15.66 7.25
CA ALA A 43 4.85 -15.97 8.67
C ALA A 43 4.29 -14.78 9.48
N HIS A 44 3.65 -13.83 8.80
CA HIS A 44 3.10 -12.60 9.37
C HIS A 44 4.14 -11.65 9.97
N GLU A 45 5.41 -11.79 9.59
CA GLU A 45 6.45 -10.85 9.98
C GLU A 45 6.44 -9.59 9.09
N ILE A 46 6.55 -8.41 9.70
CA ILE A 46 6.72 -7.16 8.95
C ILE A 46 8.13 -7.12 8.37
N ARG A 47 8.24 -6.95 7.05
CA ARG A 47 9.52 -6.85 6.34
C ARG A 47 9.90 -5.44 5.98
N ALA A 48 8.95 -4.60 5.63
CA ALA A 48 9.18 -3.19 5.33
C ALA A 48 7.91 -2.39 5.54
N THR A 49 8.07 -1.09 5.76
CA THR A 49 6.99 -0.11 5.76
C THR A 49 7.34 1.05 4.85
N GLY A 50 6.33 1.75 4.35
CA GLY A 50 6.50 2.97 3.58
C GLY A 50 5.32 3.89 3.79
N TYR A 51 5.53 5.18 3.63
CA TYR A 51 4.49 6.20 3.59
C TYR A 51 4.75 7.14 2.41
N ASN A 52 3.72 7.78 1.90
CA ASN A 52 3.91 8.74 0.81
C ASN A 52 4.69 9.95 1.32
N SER A 53 5.77 10.27 0.63
CA SER A 53 6.71 11.32 1.08
C SER A 53 7.50 11.88 -0.08
N LEU A 54 8.08 13.06 0.12
CA LEU A 54 9.17 13.52 -0.73
C LEU A 54 10.28 12.47 -0.75
N VAL A 55 10.94 12.33 -1.91
CA VAL A 55 12.04 11.37 -2.05
C VAL A 55 13.15 11.66 -1.04
N ARG A 56 13.81 10.62 -0.59
CA ARG A 56 14.80 10.70 0.48
C ARG A 56 15.99 11.58 0.11
N GLY A 57 16.41 12.42 1.04
CA GLY A 57 17.60 13.24 0.93
C GLY A 57 17.40 14.59 0.23
N ILE A 58 16.22 14.88 -0.28
CA ILE A 58 15.91 16.23 -0.77
C ILE A 58 15.36 17.11 0.36
N ARG A 59 15.42 18.41 0.17
CA ARG A 59 14.84 19.38 1.11
C ARG A 59 13.33 19.19 1.22
N ASP A 60 12.84 19.09 2.42
CA ASP A 60 11.41 18.90 2.75
C ASP A 60 10.79 20.16 3.42
N ASP A 61 11.54 21.26 3.43
CA ASP A 61 11.16 22.58 3.91
C ASP A 61 10.77 23.53 2.75
N VAL A 62 10.48 22.98 1.56
CA VAL A 62 10.06 23.73 0.37
C VAL A 62 8.55 23.50 0.15
N PRO A 63 7.67 24.43 0.57
CA PRO A 63 6.22 24.24 0.55
C PRO A 63 5.65 23.94 -0.83
N GLU A 64 6.24 24.51 -1.88
CA GLU A 64 5.81 24.33 -3.28
C GLU A 64 5.84 22.87 -3.71
N ARG A 65 6.77 22.08 -3.16
CA ARG A 65 6.90 20.64 -3.46
C ARG A 65 5.78 19.78 -2.84
N LEU A 66 4.96 20.37 -1.98
CA LEU A 66 3.82 19.69 -1.34
C LEU A 66 2.47 20.07 -1.97
N VAL A 67 2.48 21.00 -2.92
CA VAL A 67 1.26 21.52 -3.58
C VAL A 67 1.09 20.90 -4.96
N ARG A 68 -0.16 20.60 -5.35
CA ARG A 68 -0.49 20.13 -6.70
C ARG A 68 -0.30 21.27 -7.74
N PRO A 69 0.18 20.98 -8.95
CA PRO A 69 0.61 19.67 -9.48
C PRO A 69 2.06 19.32 -9.14
N GLU A 70 2.84 20.26 -8.61
CA GLU A 70 4.28 20.14 -8.39
C GLU A 70 4.65 18.93 -7.52
N LYS A 71 3.86 18.61 -6.50
CA LYS A 71 4.12 17.47 -5.61
C LYS A 71 4.27 16.13 -6.34
N TYR A 72 3.65 15.95 -7.50
CA TYR A 72 3.73 14.70 -8.26
C TYR A 72 5.10 14.43 -8.85
N LEU A 73 5.95 15.44 -8.95
CA LEU A 73 7.33 15.33 -9.40
C LEU A 73 8.31 14.96 -8.27
N TRP A 74 7.93 15.24 -7.02
CA TRP A 74 8.83 15.17 -5.88
C TRP A 74 8.45 14.09 -4.86
N MET A 75 7.18 13.62 -4.88
CA MET A 75 6.68 12.65 -3.91
C MET A 75 6.67 11.25 -4.48
N GLU A 76 7.06 10.32 -3.62
CA GLU A 76 6.95 8.89 -3.87
C GLU A 76 5.76 8.31 -3.10
N HIS A 77 5.11 7.29 -3.67
CA HIS A 77 3.97 6.62 -3.07
C HIS A 77 4.38 5.66 -1.95
N ALA A 78 3.45 5.36 -1.04
CA ALA A 78 3.70 4.52 0.12
C ALA A 78 4.18 3.12 -0.27
N GLU A 79 3.57 2.52 -1.30
CA GLU A 79 3.89 1.18 -1.79
C GLU A 79 5.32 1.10 -2.32
N ARG A 80 5.70 2.04 -3.21
CA ARG A 80 7.06 2.07 -3.75
C ARG A 80 8.08 2.43 -2.68
N ASN A 81 7.74 3.30 -1.71
CA ASN A 81 8.62 3.58 -0.58
C ASN A 81 8.84 2.34 0.30
N ALA A 82 7.82 1.49 0.52
CA ALA A 82 8.00 0.23 1.21
C ALA A 82 8.94 -0.71 0.43
N ILE A 83 8.77 -0.81 -0.88
CA ILE A 83 9.62 -1.60 -1.78
C ILE A 83 11.07 -1.09 -1.76
N TYR A 84 11.27 0.22 -1.86
CA TYR A 84 12.62 0.81 -1.83
C TYR A 84 13.28 0.66 -0.45
N ASN A 85 12.53 0.74 0.63
CA ASN A 85 13.05 0.47 1.97
C ASN A 85 13.54 -0.97 2.09
N ALA A 86 12.74 -1.94 1.63
CA ALA A 86 13.14 -3.34 1.59
C ALA A 86 14.40 -3.54 0.73
N ALA A 87 14.44 -2.97 -0.48
CA ALA A 87 15.59 -3.07 -1.38
C ALA A 87 16.87 -2.48 -0.76
N ARG A 88 16.78 -1.35 -0.08
CA ARG A 88 17.93 -0.71 0.59
C ARG A 88 18.53 -1.56 1.70
N HIS A 89 17.74 -2.37 2.35
CA HIS A 89 18.16 -3.24 3.45
C HIS A 89 18.40 -4.70 3.02
N GLY A 90 18.27 -5.00 1.73
CA GLY A 90 18.43 -6.37 1.22
C GLY A 90 17.32 -7.31 1.70
N THR A 91 16.15 -6.78 2.03
CA THR A 91 15.01 -7.56 2.53
C THR A 91 14.23 -8.15 1.36
N GLN A 92 14.08 -9.47 1.35
CA GLN A 92 13.36 -10.18 0.29
C GLN A 92 11.84 -9.94 0.38
N MET A 93 11.21 -9.65 -0.76
CA MET A 93 9.77 -9.41 -0.87
C MET A 93 9.03 -10.50 -1.64
N GLN A 94 9.76 -11.45 -2.23
CA GLN A 94 9.15 -12.57 -2.96
C GLN A 94 8.16 -13.32 -2.07
N GLY A 95 6.93 -13.46 -2.56
CA GLY A 95 5.86 -14.17 -1.86
C GLY A 95 5.20 -13.42 -0.70
N CYS A 96 5.55 -12.14 -0.49
CA CYS A 96 4.96 -11.30 0.55
C CYS A 96 3.56 -10.80 0.18
N THR A 97 2.84 -10.33 1.20
CA THR A 97 1.60 -9.55 1.10
C THR A 97 1.90 -8.08 1.34
N LEU A 98 1.37 -7.21 0.50
CA LEU A 98 1.41 -5.75 0.69
C LEU A 98 0.05 -5.28 1.21
N TYR A 99 0.04 -4.66 2.37
CA TYR A 99 -1.12 -3.94 2.91
C TYR A 99 -0.97 -2.46 2.58
N VAL A 100 -2.05 -1.82 2.15
CA VAL A 100 -2.08 -0.40 1.78
C VAL A 100 -3.49 0.18 1.96
N GLU A 101 -3.59 1.48 2.18
CA GLU A 101 -4.88 2.12 2.47
C GLU A 101 -5.75 2.39 1.24
N LEU A 102 -5.16 2.51 0.03
CA LEU A 102 -5.88 2.74 -1.23
C LEU A 102 -5.38 1.81 -2.33
N LEU A 103 -6.16 1.72 -3.41
CA LEU A 103 -5.76 0.97 -4.60
C LEU A 103 -4.44 1.53 -5.17
N PRO A 104 -3.49 0.65 -5.53
CA PRO A 104 -2.25 1.06 -6.16
C PRO A 104 -2.50 1.77 -7.51
N CYS A 105 -1.70 2.78 -7.83
CA CYS A 105 -1.65 3.31 -9.20
C CYS A 105 -0.85 2.37 -10.12
N MET A 106 -0.86 2.65 -11.43
CA MET A 106 -0.14 1.82 -12.42
C MET A 106 1.36 1.66 -12.11
N ASP A 107 2.03 2.73 -11.68
CA ASP A 107 3.46 2.66 -11.33
C ASP A 107 3.71 1.75 -10.14
N CYS A 108 2.87 1.88 -9.09
CA CYS A 108 2.92 1.00 -7.93
C CYS A 108 2.58 -0.44 -8.29
N ALA A 109 1.58 -0.68 -9.14
CA ALA A 109 1.21 -2.02 -9.59
C ALA A 109 2.37 -2.72 -10.31
N ARG A 110 3.06 -2.02 -11.22
CA ARG A 110 4.26 -2.57 -11.87
C ARG A 110 5.36 -2.89 -10.87
N ALA A 111 5.60 -2.00 -9.90
CA ALA A 111 6.62 -2.21 -8.88
C ALA A 111 6.29 -3.41 -7.97
N ILE A 112 5.02 -3.59 -7.61
CA ILE A 112 4.52 -4.71 -6.81
C ILE A 112 4.79 -6.04 -7.52
N VAL A 113 4.42 -6.14 -8.79
CA VAL A 113 4.65 -7.34 -9.62
C VAL A 113 6.15 -7.65 -9.72
N GLN A 114 6.96 -6.64 -10.06
CA GLN A 114 8.42 -6.82 -10.23
C GLN A 114 9.14 -7.16 -8.92
N ALA A 115 8.61 -6.73 -7.79
CA ALA A 115 9.14 -7.07 -6.47
C ALA A 115 8.79 -8.51 -6.03
N GLY A 116 7.93 -9.22 -6.77
CA GLY A 116 7.52 -10.58 -6.44
C GLY A 116 6.48 -10.68 -5.32
N ILE A 117 5.80 -9.60 -5.01
CA ILE A 117 4.69 -9.58 -4.05
C ILE A 117 3.53 -10.38 -4.64
N ARG A 118 2.92 -11.25 -3.83
CA ARG A 118 1.86 -12.17 -4.29
C ARG A 118 0.45 -11.71 -3.99
N GLU A 119 0.30 -10.81 -3.04
CA GLU A 119 -1.00 -10.34 -2.61
C GLU A 119 -0.95 -8.86 -2.24
N VAL A 120 -2.01 -8.15 -2.61
CA VAL A 120 -2.27 -6.77 -2.18
C VAL A 120 -3.59 -6.75 -1.42
N VAL A 121 -3.56 -6.26 -0.19
CA VAL A 121 -4.74 -6.07 0.65
C VAL A 121 -4.95 -4.58 0.86
N VAL A 122 -6.13 -4.09 0.50
CA VAL A 122 -6.49 -2.67 0.60
C VAL A 122 -7.59 -2.43 1.62
N ASP A 123 -7.58 -1.25 2.25
CA ASP A 123 -8.63 -0.83 3.16
C ASP A 123 -9.91 -0.50 2.39
N GLY A 124 -10.89 -1.41 2.44
CA GLY A 124 -12.16 -1.28 1.72
C GLY A 124 -12.98 -0.06 2.15
N HIS A 125 -12.86 0.40 3.41
CA HIS A 125 -13.51 1.64 3.85
C HIS A 125 -12.91 2.85 3.15
N ARG A 126 -11.58 2.92 3.10
CA ARG A 126 -10.86 4.02 2.43
C ARG A 126 -11.10 3.99 0.92
N VAL A 127 -11.11 2.81 0.32
CA VAL A 127 -11.39 2.67 -1.12
C VAL A 127 -12.78 3.20 -1.45
N ARG A 128 -13.81 2.87 -0.68
CA ARG A 128 -15.17 3.42 -0.90
C ARG A 128 -15.21 4.94 -0.79
N GLU A 129 -14.53 5.50 0.21
CA GLU A 129 -14.47 6.95 0.43
C GLU A 129 -13.83 7.70 -0.74
N TYR A 130 -12.77 7.11 -1.33
CA TYR A 130 -11.98 7.73 -2.41
C TYR A 130 -12.30 7.18 -3.80
N TRP A 131 -13.28 6.27 -3.92
CA TRP A 131 -13.64 5.69 -5.21
C TRP A 131 -14.21 6.75 -6.14
N SER A 132 -13.49 7.02 -7.23
CA SER A 132 -13.96 7.84 -8.34
C SER A 132 -13.18 7.47 -9.60
N GLU A 133 -13.74 7.71 -10.78
CA GLU A 133 -13.05 7.52 -12.06
C GLU A 133 -11.71 8.27 -12.13
N GLN A 134 -11.63 9.40 -11.43
CA GLN A 134 -10.41 10.20 -11.37
C GLN A 134 -9.30 9.52 -10.54
N TYR A 135 -9.63 8.71 -9.54
CA TYR A 135 -8.65 7.98 -8.71
C TYR A 135 -8.30 6.60 -9.24
N THR A 136 -9.15 6.04 -10.11
CA THR A 136 -9.00 4.69 -10.65
C THR A 136 -8.96 4.61 -12.17
N PRO A 137 -8.36 5.59 -12.89
CA PRO A 137 -8.47 5.66 -14.35
C PRO A 137 -7.89 4.44 -15.07
N HIS A 138 -7.08 3.63 -14.37
CA HIS A 138 -6.43 2.44 -14.93
C HIS A 138 -6.75 1.17 -14.15
N PHE A 139 -7.82 1.16 -13.36
CA PHE A 139 -8.12 0.05 -12.47
C PHE A 139 -8.24 -1.29 -13.21
N GLU A 140 -8.94 -1.32 -14.33
CA GLU A 140 -9.06 -2.54 -15.14
C GLU A 140 -7.71 -3.04 -15.70
N HIS A 141 -6.81 -2.14 -16.05
CA HIS A 141 -5.45 -2.50 -16.46
C HIS A 141 -4.66 -3.10 -15.30
N ILE A 142 -4.82 -2.55 -14.10
CA ILE A 142 -4.19 -3.06 -12.88
C ILE A 142 -4.73 -4.45 -12.54
N ARG A 143 -6.05 -4.64 -12.57
CA ARG A 143 -6.68 -5.95 -12.35
C ARG A 143 -6.16 -6.99 -13.34
N THR A 144 -6.10 -6.62 -14.61
CA THR A 144 -5.59 -7.50 -15.68
C THR A 144 -4.13 -7.88 -15.42
N MET A 145 -3.28 -6.88 -15.13
CA MET A 145 -1.86 -7.11 -14.81
C MET A 145 -1.69 -8.03 -13.61
N PHE A 146 -2.41 -7.78 -12.52
CA PHE A 146 -2.32 -8.61 -11.32
C PHE A 146 -2.79 -10.04 -11.57
N ARG A 147 -3.91 -10.22 -12.29
CA ARG A 147 -4.41 -11.55 -12.66
C ARG A 147 -3.40 -12.33 -13.49
N GLU A 148 -2.81 -11.72 -14.52
CA GLU A 148 -1.81 -12.35 -15.38
C GLU A 148 -0.52 -12.67 -14.63
N ALA A 149 -0.11 -11.80 -13.71
CA ALA A 149 1.07 -11.99 -12.87
C ALA A 149 0.85 -12.93 -11.67
N GLY A 150 -0.39 -13.36 -11.40
CA GLY A 150 -0.73 -14.20 -10.26
C GLY A 150 -0.70 -13.45 -8.92
N VAL A 151 -0.92 -12.13 -8.94
CA VAL A 151 -1.05 -11.29 -7.74
C VAL A 151 -2.52 -11.19 -7.34
N ALA A 152 -2.85 -11.62 -6.12
CA ALA A 152 -4.19 -11.47 -5.56
C ALA A 152 -4.43 -10.00 -5.13
N LEU A 153 -5.64 -9.49 -5.39
CA LEU A 153 -6.08 -8.18 -4.90
C LEU A 153 -7.35 -8.36 -4.07
N ARG A 154 -7.31 -7.95 -2.79
CA ARG A 154 -8.45 -8.04 -1.87
C ARG A 154 -8.74 -6.69 -1.22
N CYS A 155 -10.02 -6.37 -1.07
CA CYS A 155 -10.50 -5.28 -0.22
C CYS A 155 -10.99 -5.83 1.12
N VAL A 156 -10.64 -5.18 2.21
CA VAL A 156 -11.07 -5.57 3.56
C VAL A 156 -11.62 -4.32 4.28
N PRO A 157 -12.93 -4.32 4.64
CA PRO A 157 -13.92 -5.30 4.22
C PRO A 157 -14.14 -5.30 2.70
N PRO A 158 -14.74 -6.35 2.14
CA PRO A 158 -15.06 -6.38 0.70
C PRO A 158 -15.88 -5.16 0.29
N ILE A 159 -15.64 -4.66 -0.91
CA ILE A 159 -16.45 -3.64 -1.55
C ILE A 159 -17.33 -4.31 -2.59
N ASP A 160 -18.62 -3.93 -2.63
CA ASP A 160 -19.48 -4.36 -3.72
C ASP A 160 -18.99 -3.71 -5.01
N GLU A 161 -18.67 -4.51 -6.01
CA GLU A 161 -18.35 -4.02 -7.34
C GLU A 161 -19.68 -3.57 -7.97
N THR A 162 -19.99 -2.26 -7.87
CA THR A 162 -21.13 -1.63 -8.57
C THR A 162 -20.76 -1.28 -9.99
#